data_45b47c533ae59049325a912f90bcc82d
#
_entry.id   45b47c533ae59049325a912f90bcc82d
#
_cell.length_a   1.000
_cell.length_b   1.000
_cell.length_c   1.000
_cell.angle_alpha   90.00
_cell.angle_beta   90.00
_cell.angle_gamma   90.00
#
_symmetry.space_group_name_H-M   'P 1'
#
loop_
_entity.id
_entity.type
_entity.pdbx_description
1 polymer ?
#
loop_
_entity_poly.entity_id
_entity_poly.type
_entity_poly.pdbx_seq_one_letter_code
_entity_poly.pdbx_strand_id
1 'polypeptide(L)'
;MDSTHAKRILEAAILCAPQPLSMRELRTLLQDTLEAEAIQQLLHDIRQEWEYKGVELVSVASGWRFQSKPEMHSHLDQLYPEKPPKYSRATLETLAIVAYRQPVTRADIEDIRGVTTNSTLIKQLEDRGWIETVGHRPTVGRPELLATTRQFLDDMGLASLDQLPQMPAGEAASLLEKLAEDLAAESASQPHDPRQSELPMDTSTLDTPPSQTDAGYPQKTGQEPETPSAMHEDACHTNNLPSIGDQGT
;
A
#
# COMPACT_ATOMS: atom_id res chain seq x y z
N MET A 1 38.51 -1.45 5.57
CA MET A 1 37.76 -2.60 5.01
C MET A 1 38.17 -2.77 3.55
N ASP A 2 38.39 -4.00 3.07
CA ASP A 2 38.67 -4.22 1.65
C ASP A 2 37.39 -3.94 0.80
N SER A 3 37.56 -3.25 -0.35
CA SER A 3 36.50 -2.87 -1.25
C SER A 3 35.67 -4.06 -1.74
N THR A 4 36.32 -5.16 -2.07
CA THR A 4 35.69 -6.41 -2.49
C THR A 4 34.83 -7.02 -1.38
N HIS A 5 35.30 -6.95 -0.15
CA HIS A 5 34.55 -7.44 1.00
C HIS A 5 33.33 -6.55 1.31
N ALA A 6 33.51 -5.23 1.28
CA ALA A 6 32.42 -4.27 1.45
C ALA A 6 31.30 -4.48 0.40
N LYS A 7 31.68 -4.67 -0.87
CA LYS A 7 30.77 -4.95 -1.96
C LYS A 7 29.92 -6.20 -1.72
N ARG A 8 30.54 -7.30 -1.29
CA ARG A 8 29.82 -8.55 -0.96
C ARG A 8 28.86 -8.40 0.21
N ILE A 9 29.23 -7.58 1.21
CA ILE A 9 28.34 -7.28 2.34
C ILE A 9 27.11 -6.50 1.85
N LEU A 10 27.32 -5.45 1.05
CA LEU A 10 26.23 -4.65 0.48
C LEU A 10 25.29 -5.51 -0.37
N GLU A 11 25.85 -6.32 -1.27
CA GLU A 11 25.08 -7.22 -2.14
C GLU A 11 24.21 -8.18 -1.32
N ALA A 12 24.81 -8.87 -0.35
CA ALA A 12 24.09 -9.80 0.51
C ALA A 12 23.00 -9.11 1.34
N ALA A 13 23.31 -7.95 1.91
CA ALA A 13 22.35 -7.21 2.72
C ALA A 13 21.14 -6.76 1.91
N ILE A 14 21.36 -6.19 0.72
CA ILE A 14 20.26 -5.69 -0.11
C ILE A 14 19.41 -6.85 -0.67
N LEU A 15 20.04 -7.99 -1.01
CA LEU A 15 19.31 -9.19 -1.45
C LEU A 15 18.43 -9.79 -0.36
N CYS A 16 18.88 -9.74 0.89
CA CYS A 16 18.15 -10.32 2.01
C CYS A 16 17.18 -9.34 2.69
N ALA A 17 17.26 -8.05 2.38
CA ALA A 17 16.42 -7.04 2.99
C ALA A 17 14.96 -7.15 2.51
N PRO A 18 13.97 -7.14 3.42
CA PRO A 18 12.55 -7.15 3.06
C PRO A 18 12.06 -5.80 2.52
N GLN A 19 12.84 -4.74 2.76
CA GLN A 19 12.55 -3.36 2.33
C GLN A 19 13.80 -2.70 1.75
N PRO A 20 13.66 -1.64 0.94
CA PRO A 20 14.79 -0.91 0.42
C PRO A 20 15.70 -0.39 1.54
N LEU A 21 17.00 -0.51 1.38
CA LEU A 21 17.97 -0.02 2.35
C LEU A 21 18.44 1.38 2.01
N SER A 22 18.28 2.31 2.95
CA SER A 22 18.75 3.68 2.81
C SER A 22 20.27 3.77 2.86
N MET A 23 20.84 4.84 2.32
CA MET A 23 22.29 5.13 2.40
C MET A 23 22.80 5.15 3.84
N ARG A 24 21.97 5.62 4.77
CA ARG A 24 22.32 5.62 6.21
C ARG A 24 22.47 4.20 6.75
N GLU A 25 21.55 3.31 6.42
CA GLU A 25 21.60 1.91 6.87
C GLU A 25 22.80 1.18 6.24
N LEU A 26 23.08 1.43 4.95
CA LEU A 26 24.25 0.87 4.28
C LEU A 26 25.57 1.34 4.90
N ARG A 27 25.67 2.62 5.30
CA ARG A 27 26.81 3.14 6.04
C ARG A 27 26.97 2.47 7.41
N THR A 28 25.88 2.37 8.16
CA THR A 28 25.86 1.71 9.48
C THR A 28 26.27 0.25 9.36
N LEU A 29 25.79 -0.46 8.33
CA LEU A 29 26.17 -1.85 8.05
C LEU A 29 27.69 -2.00 7.85
N LEU A 30 28.32 -1.04 7.19
CA LEU A 30 29.77 -0.99 6.97
C LEU A 30 30.51 -0.31 8.13
N GLN A 31 29.87 -0.12 9.29
CA GLN A 31 30.44 0.51 10.50
C GLN A 31 31.03 1.90 10.23
N ASP A 32 30.41 2.65 9.32
CA ASP A 32 30.82 4.00 8.88
C ASP A 32 32.30 4.07 8.42
N THR A 33 32.86 2.94 7.97
CA THR A 33 34.26 2.86 7.49
C THR A 33 34.43 3.43 6.08
N LEU A 34 33.33 3.61 5.33
CA LEU A 34 33.34 4.14 3.97
C LEU A 34 32.45 5.39 3.88
N GLU A 35 32.91 6.37 3.10
CA GLU A 35 32.15 7.55 2.76
C GLU A 35 30.99 7.22 1.80
N ALA A 36 29.98 8.10 1.74
CA ALA A 36 28.79 7.87 0.94
C ALA A 36 29.12 7.70 -0.56
N GLU A 37 30.08 8.47 -1.07
CA GLU A 37 30.54 8.40 -2.46
C GLU A 37 31.15 7.04 -2.79
N ALA A 38 31.94 6.49 -1.87
CA ALA A 38 32.55 5.16 -2.05
C ALA A 38 31.47 4.06 -2.06
N ILE A 39 30.44 4.18 -1.23
CA ILE A 39 29.31 3.25 -1.22
C ILE A 39 28.50 3.38 -2.52
N GLN A 40 28.26 4.60 -3.02
CA GLN A 40 27.57 4.81 -4.30
C GLN A 40 28.34 4.17 -5.47
N GLN A 41 29.69 4.27 -5.46
CA GLN A 41 30.50 3.60 -6.47
C GLN A 41 30.37 2.07 -6.41
N LEU A 42 30.40 1.49 -5.20
CA LEU A 42 30.19 0.04 -5.02
C LEU A 42 28.80 -0.40 -5.47
N LEU A 43 27.76 0.39 -5.21
CA LEU A 43 26.38 0.13 -5.69
C LEU A 43 26.29 0.20 -7.21
N HIS A 44 27.00 1.16 -7.84
CA HIS A 44 27.10 1.24 -9.28
C HIS A 44 27.78 -0.01 -9.88
N ASP A 45 28.86 -0.46 -9.28
CA ASP A 45 29.58 -1.68 -9.71
C ASP A 45 28.69 -2.92 -9.55
N ILE A 46 27.94 -3.05 -8.45
CA ILE A 46 26.97 -4.12 -8.26
C ILE A 46 25.90 -4.06 -9.36
N ARG A 47 25.36 -2.87 -9.65
CA ARG A 47 24.35 -2.69 -10.69
C ARG A 47 24.85 -3.17 -12.06
N GLN A 48 26.08 -2.86 -12.42
CA GLN A 48 26.69 -3.32 -13.67
C GLN A 48 26.87 -4.84 -13.70
N GLU A 49 27.30 -5.46 -12.61
CA GLU A 49 27.49 -6.91 -12.54
C GLU A 49 26.17 -7.68 -12.63
N TRP A 50 25.07 -7.04 -12.25
CA TRP A 50 23.72 -7.63 -12.30
C TRP A 50 22.97 -7.29 -13.58
N GLU A 51 23.57 -6.53 -14.50
CA GLU A 51 22.92 -6.09 -15.74
C GLU A 51 22.38 -7.23 -16.59
N TYR A 52 23.08 -8.37 -16.65
CA TYR A 52 22.70 -9.55 -17.47
C TYR A 52 22.01 -10.65 -16.69
N LYS A 53 21.61 -10.39 -15.44
CA LYS A 53 20.88 -11.34 -14.60
C LYS A 53 19.37 -11.07 -14.64
N GLY A 54 18.55 -12.00 -14.17
CA GLY A 54 17.09 -11.84 -14.10
C GLY A 54 16.59 -10.88 -13.03
N VAL A 55 17.51 -10.35 -12.21
CA VAL A 55 17.24 -9.41 -11.12
C VAL A 55 18.12 -8.18 -11.34
N GLU A 56 17.63 -7.01 -11.01
CA GLU A 56 18.36 -5.75 -11.12
C GLU A 56 18.39 -4.99 -9.80
N LEU A 57 19.46 -4.22 -9.57
CA LEU A 57 19.58 -3.30 -8.45
C LEU A 57 19.02 -1.93 -8.84
N VAL A 58 18.02 -1.46 -8.13
CA VAL A 58 17.37 -0.16 -8.38
C VAL A 58 17.44 0.75 -7.16
N SER A 59 17.51 2.06 -7.43
CA SER A 59 17.35 3.10 -6.42
C SER A 59 15.92 3.59 -6.44
N VAL A 60 15.24 3.54 -5.30
CA VAL A 60 13.89 4.06 -5.07
C VAL A 60 13.93 5.14 -4.00
N ALA A 61 12.80 5.78 -3.70
CA ALA A 61 12.76 6.92 -2.78
C ALA A 61 13.26 6.61 -1.36
N SER A 62 13.02 5.40 -0.87
CA SER A 62 13.48 4.98 0.46
C SER A 62 14.90 4.41 0.47
N GLY A 63 15.47 4.02 -0.69
CA GLY A 63 16.82 3.48 -0.75
C GLY A 63 17.08 2.56 -1.93
N TRP A 64 17.84 1.49 -1.70
CA TRP A 64 18.25 0.52 -2.71
C TRP A 64 17.62 -0.83 -2.47
N ARG A 65 17.14 -1.46 -3.54
CA ARG A 65 16.60 -2.83 -3.49
C ARG A 65 16.91 -3.59 -4.76
N PHE A 66 16.92 -4.92 -4.67
CA PHE A 66 16.83 -5.78 -5.82
C PHE A 66 15.37 -6.00 -6.20
N GLN A 67 15.10 -6.06 -7.50
CA GLN A 67 13.79 -6.43 -8.05
C GLN A 67 13.97 -7.32 -9.28
N SER A 68 12.96 -8.11 -9.59
CA SER A 68 12.93 -8.88 -10.85
C SER A 68 12.79 -7.94 -12.04
N LYS A 69 13.50 -8.24 -13.12
CA LYS A 69 13.31 -7.51 -14.37
C LYS A 69 11.94 -7.76 -14.97
N PRO A 70 11.36 -6.79 -15.70
CA PRO A 70 10.05 -6.96 -16.35
C PRO A 70 9.96 -8.21 -17.23
N GLU A 71 11.05 -8.58 -17.91
CA GLU A 71 11.13 -9.78 -18.75
C GLU A 71 10.87 -11.09 -17.98
N MET A 72 11.11 -11.08 -16.66
CA MET A 72 10.92 -12.26 -15.80
C MET A 72 9.51 -12.38 -15.25
N HIS A 73 8.68 -11.32 -15.32
CA HIS A 73 7.36 -11.29 -14.69
C HIS A 73 6.46 -12.42 -15.21
N SER A 74 6.40 -12.66 -16.52
CA SER A 74 5.58 -13.74 -17.10
C SER A 74 5.91 -15.14 -16.58
N HIS A 75 7.15 -15.37 -16.18
CA HIS A 75 7.59 -16.63 -15.58
C HIS A 75 7.29 -16.70 -14.09
N LEU A 76 7.46 -15.58 -13.38
CA LEU A 76 7.23 -15.49 -11.95
C LEU A 76 5.73 -15.55 -11.60
N ASP A 77 4.87 -14.99 -12.44
CA ASP A 77 3.41 -15.02 -12.29
C ASP A 77 2.85 -16.46 -12.32
N GLN A 78 3.55 -17.39 -12.97
CA GLN A 78 3.18 -18.81 -12.95
C GLN A 78 3.45 -19.46 -11.58
N LEU A 79 4.47 -18.99 -10.86
CA LEU A 79 4.81 -19.47 -9.50
C LEU A 79 3.95 -18.83 -8.42
N TYR A 80 3.58 -17.57 -8.64
CA TYR A 80 2.83 -16.75 -7.68
C TYR A 80 1.56 -16.20 -8.37
N PRO A 81 0.52 -17.00 -8.55
CA PRO A 81 -0.69 -16.61 -9.26
C PRO A 81 -1.58 -15.63 -8.48
N GLU A 82 -1.02 -14.92 -7.50
CA GLU A 82 -1.73 -13.87 -6.79
C GLU A 82 -2.10 -12.75 -7.75
N LYS A 83 -3.40 -12.56 -7.94
CA LYS A 83 -3.89 -11.45 -8.78
C LYS A 83 -3.68 -10.14 -8.00
N PRO A 84 -2.87 -9.20 -8.53
CA PRO A 84 -2.76 -7.90 -7.92
C PRO A 84 -4.13 -7.23 -7.84
N PRO A 85 -4.39 -6.41 -6.81
CA PRO A 85 -5.66 -5.70 -6.70
C PRO A 85 -5.87 -4.84 -7.93
N LYS A 86 -7.02 -5.01 -8.61
CA LYS A 86 -7.38 -4.20 -9.77
C LYS A 86 -7.89 -2.85 -9.30
N TYR A 87 -7.25 -1.79 -9.71
CA TYR A 87 -7.70 -0.42 -9.47
C TYR A 87 -8.61 0.02 -10.60
N SER A 88 -9.70 0.74 -10.25
CA SER A 88 -10.56 1.32 -11.27
C SER A 88 -9.85 2.46 -12.01
N ARG A 89 -10.28 2.75 -13.25
CA ARG A 89 -9.81 3.92 -13.99
C ARG A 89 -9.93 5.20 -13.15
N ALA A 90 -11.06 5.38 -12.46
CA ALA A 90 -11.29 6.53 -11.58
C ALA A 90 -10.26 6.64 -10.44
N THR A 91 -9.84 5.50 -9.86
CA THR A 91 -8.80 5.45 -8.83
C THR A 91 -7.45 5.89 -9.39
N LEU A 92 -7.08 5.39 -10.57
CA LEU A 92 -5.81 5.73 -11.24
C LEU A 92 -5.78 7.20 -11.70
N GLU A 93 -6.88 7.73 -12.23
CA GLU A 93 -7.02 9.17 -12.56
C GLU A 93 -6.83 10.05 -11.32
N THR A 94 -7.47 9.69 -10.21
CA THR A 94 -7.34 10.42 -8.94
C THR A 94 -5.90 10.40 -8.45
N LEU A 95 -5.26 9.23 -8.46
CA LEU A 95 -3.86 9.08 -8.08
C LEU A 95 -2.93 9.92 -8.96
N ALA A 96 -3.13 9.91 -10.27
CA ALA A 96 -2.35 10.70 -11.22
C ALA A 96 -2.49 12.21 -10.93
N ILE A 97 -3.71 12.71 -10.68
CA ILE A 97 -3.92 14.12 -10.34
C ILE A 97 -3.15 14.48 -9.06
N VAL A 98 -3.23 13.64 -8.02
CA VAL A 98 -2.45 13.87 -6.78
C VAL A 98 -0.96 13.88 -7.10
N ALA A 99 -0.44 12.90 -7.82
CA ALA A 99 0.99 12.80 -8.12
C ALA A 99 1.57 13.99 -8.90
N TYR A 100 0.79 14.53 -9.85
CA TYR A 100 1.26 15.64 -10.71
C TYR A 100 0.95 17.04 -10.19
N ARG A 101 -0.03 17.20 -9.29
CA ARG A 101 -0.55 18.51 -8.86
C ARG A 101 -0.44 18.76 -7.37
N GLN A 102 0.07 17.80 -6.61
CA GLN A 102 0.19 17.91 -5.16
C GLN A 102 0.89 19.20 -4.69
N PRO A 103 0.49 19.76 -3.53
CA PRO A 103 -0.61 19.30 -2.70
C PRO A 103 -1.99 19.75 -3.22
N VAL A 104 -2.98 18.87 -3.27
CA VAL A 104 -4.33 19.13 -3.81
C VAL A 104 -5.42 18.81 -2.79
N THR A 105 -6.53 19.53 -2.88
CA THR A 105 -7.73 19.19 -2.11
C THR A 105 -8.65 18.28 -2.93
N ARG A 106 -9.61 17.65 -2.26
CA ARG A 106 -10.66 16.89 -2.94
C ARG A 106 -11.41 17.71 -3.99
N ALA A 107 -11.73 18.98 -3.68
CA ALA A 107 -12.38 19.88 -4.62
C ALA A 107 -11.52 20.12 -5.88
N ASP A 108 -10.21 20.33 -5.72
CA ASP A 108 -9.31 20.48 -6.86
C ASP A 108 -9.29 19.23 -7.75
N ILE A 109 -9.36 18.03 -7.15
CA ILE A 109 -9.43 16.76 -7.89
C ILE A 109 -10.74 16.69 -8.67
N GLU A 110 -11.88 17.06 -8.05
CA GLU A 110 -13.20 17.08 -8.67
C GLU A 110 -13.26 18.09 -9.83
N ASP A 111 -12.68 19.27 -9.66
CA ASP A 111 -12.58 20.30 -10.69
C ASP A 111 -11.78 19.81 -11.92
N ILE A 112 -10.68 19.11 -11.70
CA ILE A 112 -9.85 18.58 -12.80
C ILE A 112 -10.54 17.43 -13.50
N ARG A 113 -11.18 16.52 -12.75
CA ARG A 113 -11.88 15.35 -13.32
C ARG A 113 -13.24 15.71 -13.96
N GLY A 114 -13.83 16.84 -13.59
CA GLY A 114 -15.18 17.22 -14.01
C GLY A 114 -16.30 16.38 -13.39
N VAL A 115 -16.00 15.52 -12.42
CA VAL A 115 -16.95 14.64 -11.74
C VAL A 115 -16.61 14.53 -10.26
N THR A 116 -17.63 14.29 -9.44
CA THR A 116 -17.44 14.12 -7.99
C THR A 116 -16.57 12.91 -7.68
N THR A 117 -15.68 13.07 -6.71
CA THR A 117 -14.79 12.00 -6.25
C THR A 117 -15.43 11.25 -5.09
N ASN A 118 -15.62 9.95 -5.25
CA ASN A 118 -16.10 9.11 -4.17
C ASN A 118 -15.03 9.06 -3.06
N SER A 119 -15.44 9.28 -1.81
CA SER A 119 -14.55 9.16 -0.64
C SER A 119 -13.89 7.78 -0.51
N THR A 120 -14.55 6.74 -1.01
CA THR A 120 -13.99 5.38 -1.05
C THR A 120 -12.73 5.29 -1.91
N LEU A 121 -12.62 6.08 -3.01
CA LEU A 121 -11.42 6.09 -3.86
C LEU A 121 -10.22 6.68 -3.11
N ILE A 122 -10.42 7.81 -2.44
CA ILE A 122 -9.37 8.45 -1.64
C ILE A 122 -8.94 7.50 -0.52
N LYS A 123 -9.89 6.95 0.22
CA LYS A 123 -9.61 5.99 1.28
C LYS A 123 -8.85 4.76 0.78
N GLN A 124 -9.19 4.22 -0.39
CA GLN A 124 -8.50 3.09 -1.00
C GLN A 124 -7.02 3.41 -1.28
N LEU A 125 -6.71 4.64 -1.71
CA LEU A 125 -5.35 5.11 -1.94
C LEU A 125 -4.60 5.37 -0.63
N GLU A 126 -5.29 5.90 0.39
CA GLU A 126 -4.75 6.07 1.75
C GLU A 126 -4.46 4.71 2.42
N ASP A 127 -5.39 3.77 2.37
CA ASP A 127 -5.24 2.42 2.93
C ASP A 127 -4.06 1.66 2.27
N ARG A 128 -3.80 1.94 0.98
CA ARG A 128 -2.62 1.43 0.27
C ARG A 128 -1.32 2.15 0.69
N GLY A 129 -1.43 3.28 1.35
CA GLY A 129 -0.31 4.12 1.72
C GLY A 129 0.29 4.89 0.53
N TRP A 130 -0.47 5.13 -0.54
CA TRP A 130 0.02 5.88 -1.69
C TRP A 130 -0.20 7.37 -1.60
N ILE A 131 -1.22 7.80 -0.85
CA ILE A 131 -1.49 9.21 -0.57
C ILE A 131 -1.64 9.42 0.93
N GLU A 132 -1.39 10.64 1.38
CA GLU A 132 -1.57 11.06 2.77
C GLU A 132 -2.02 12.53 2.85
N THR A 133 -2.64 12.89 3.98
CA THR A 133 -2.98 14.27 4.28
C THR A 133 -1.75 14.98 4.84
N VAL A 134 -1.20 15.94 4.07
CA VAL A 134 -0.01 16.72 4.47
C VAL A 134 -0.36 18.03 5.17
N GLY A 135 -1.65 18.39 5.25
CA GLY A 135 -2.11 19.60 5.92
C GLY A 135 -3.52 19.99 5.53
N HIS A 136 -3.88 21.24 5.77
CA HIS A 136 -5.19 21.79 5.42
C HIS A 136 -5.02 23.14 4.73
N ARG A 137 -5.87 23.43 3.73
CA ARG A 137 -5.87 24.74 3.09
C ARG A 137 -6.54 25.77 4.02
N PRO A 138 -5.97 27.00 4.19
CA PRO A 138 -6.54 28.03 5.05
C PRO A 138 -7.74 28.74 4.39
N THR A 139 -8.76 27.99 3.98
CA THR A 139 -10.01 28.47 3.40
C THR A 139 -11.19 28.00 4.20
N VAL A 140 -12.40 28.54 3.91
CA VAL A 140 -13.63 28.11 4.57
C VAL A 140 -13.81 26.61 4.40
N GLY A 141 -14.11 25.90 5.51
CA GLY A 141 -14.21 24.43 5.54
C GLY A 141 -12.87 23.73 5.78
N ARG A 142 -11.71 24.41 5.72
CA ARG A 142 -10.36 23.87 5.97
C ARG A 142 -10.14 22.50 5.30
N PRO A 143 -10.30 22.40 3.98
CA PRO A 143 -10.18 21.12 3.30
C PRO A 143 -8.76 20.55 3.45
N GLU A 144 -8.68 19.22 3.55
CA GLU A 144 -7.44 18.47 3.61
C GLU A 144 -6.65 18.62 2.31
N LEU A 145 -5.33 18.70 2.45
CA LEU A 145 -4.37 18.72 1.35
C LEU A 145 -3.75 17.34 1.24
N LEU A 146 -3.94 16.71 0.09
CA LEU A 146 -3.46 15.38 -0.24
C LEU A 146 -2.17 15.45 -1.03
N ALA A 147 -1.23 14.56 -0.72
CA ALA A 147 0.01 14.37 -1.45
C ALA A 147 0.38 12.89 -1.51
N THR A 148 1.29 12.53 -2.41
CA THR A 148 1.83 11.17 -2.50
C THR A 148 2.87 10.92 -1.41
N THR A 149 2.98 9.67 -1.00
CA THR A 149 3.92 9.20 0.03
C THR A 149 5.21 8.64 -0.59
N ARG A 150 6.18 8.33 0.25
CA ARG A 150 7.37 7.56 -0.16
C ARG A 150 7.01 6.16 -0.63
N GLN A 151 6.03 5.54 0.01
CA GLN A 151 5.53 4.21 -0.39
C GLN A 151 5.02 4.20 -1.83
N PHE A 152 4.34 5.27 -2.26
CA PHE A 152 3.94 5.43 -3.66
C PHE A 152 5.15 5.40 -4.59
N LEU A 153 6.20 6.18 -4.29
CA LEU A 153 7.41 6.21 -5.11
C LEU A 153 8.11 4.85 -5.15
N ASP A 154 8.21 4.19 -4.01
CA ASP A 154 8.82 2.85 -3.91
C ASP A 154 8.03 1.81 -4.70
N ASP A 155 6.70 1.81 -4.61
CA ASP A 155 5.85 0.87 -5.35
C ASP A 155 5.89 1.13 -6.86
N MET A 156 6.05 2.40 -7.27
CA MET A 156 6.23 2.78 -8.68
C MET A 156 7.66 2.63 -9.19
N GLY A 157 8.62 2.26 -8.34
CA GLY A 157 10.03 2.12 -8.71
C GLY A 157 10.74 3.45 -8.97
N LEU A 158 10.26 4.54 -8.38
CA LEU A 158 10.77 5.89 -8.60
C LEU A 158 11.65 6.33 -7.42
N ALA A 159 12.74 7.03 -7.71
CA ALA A 159 13.56 7.67 -6.68
C ALA A 159 13.01 9.06 -6.28
N SER A 160 12.33 9.75 -7.19
CA SER A 160 11.69 11.04 -6.94
C SER A 160 10.51 11.27 -7.90
N LEU A 161 9.66 12.25 -7.57
CA LEU A 161 8.55 12.66 -8.44
C LEU A 161 9.02 13.23 -9.80
N ASP A 162 10.24 13.74 -9.88
CA ASP A 162 10.81 14.27 -11.12
C ASP A 162 10.99 13.21 -12.22
N GLN A 163 11.01 11.92 -11.81
CA GLN A 163 11.08 10.80 -12.74
C GLN A 163 9.73 10.44 -13.35
N LEU A 164 8.64 11.06 -12.89
CA LEU A 164 7.35 10.90 -13.55
C LEU A 164 7.42 11.43 -14.98
N PRO A 165 6.83 10.75 -15.96
CA PRO A 165 6.76 11.23 -17.33
C PRO A 165 6.16 12.63 -17.37
N GLN A 166 6.81 13.57 -18.09
CA GLN A 166 6.22 14.90 -18.28
C GLN A 166 4.96 14.76 -19.13
N MET A 167 3.81 15.07 -18.55
CA MET A 167 2.54 15.05 -19.26
C MET A 167 2.36 16.37 -20.00
N PRO A 168 2.38 16.39 -21.34
CA PRO A 168 1.98 17.56 -22.09
C PRO A 168 0.54 17.93 -21.77
N ALA A 169 0.25 19.21 -21.63
CA ALA A 169 -1.11 19.68 -21.35
C ALA A 169 -2.07 19.19 -22.46
N GLY A 170 -2.92 18.23 -22.15
CA GLY A 170 -3.91 17.65 -23.08
C GLY A 170 -3.77 16.15 -23.35
N GLU A 171 -2.63 15.53 -23.10
CA GLU A 171 -2.41 14.09 -23.38
C GLU A 171 -2.66 13.16 -22.19
N ALA A 172 -2.88 13.72 -21.00
CA ALA A 172 -3.22 12.94 -19.81
C ALA A 172 -4.44 12.02 -20.04
N ALA A 173 -5.43 12.51 -20.77
CA ALA A 173 -6.63 11.74 -21.11
C ALA A 173 -6.32 10.58 -22.07
N SER A 174 -5.46 10.78 -23.06
CA SER A 174 -5.14 9.77 -24.08
C SER A 174 -4.22 8.66 -23.54
N LEU A 175 -3.31 9.00 -22.61
CA LEU A 175 -2.46 8.00 -21.92
C LEU A 175 -3.27 7.16 -20.93
N LEU A 176 -4.21 7.78 -20.22
CA LEU A 176 -5.13 7.06 -19.35
C LEU A 176 -6.09 6.17 -20.15
N GLU A 177 -6.47 6.60 -21.36
CA GLU A 177 -7.29 5.81 -22.28
C GLU A 177 -6.52 4.59 -22.79
N LYS A 178 -5.25 4.75 -23.18
CA LYS A 178 -4.36 3.64 -23.54
C LYS A 178 -4.12 2.67 -22.37
N LEU A 179 -3.82 3.18 -21.18
CA LEU A 179 -3.67 2.34 -19.99
C LEU A 179 -4.96 1.60 -19.64
N ALA A 180 -6.13 2.22 -19.83
CA ALA A 180 -7.41 1.57 -19.62
C ALA A 180 -7.70 0.50 -20.71
N GLU A 181 -7.30 0.74 -21.95
CA GLU A 181 -7.39 -0.22 -23.06
C GLU A 181 -6.46 -1.41 -22.84
N ASP A 182 -5.22 -1.18 -22.43
CA ASP A 182 -4.24 -2.23 -22.12
C ASP A 182 -4.73 -3.12 -20.97
N LEU A 183 -5.26 -2.52 -19.89
CA LEU A 183 -5.87 -3.25 -18.77
C LEU A 183 -7.18 -3.97 -19.16
N ALA A 184 -7.93 -3.44 -20.12
CA ALA A 184 -9.13 -4.09 -20.65
C ALA A 184 -8.79 -5.25 -21.60
N ALA A 185 -7.72 -5.11 -22.41
CA ALA A 185 -7.25 -6.15 -23.30
C ALA A 185 -6.71 -7.38 -22.53
N GLU A 186 -6.02 -7.16 -21.40
CA GLU A 186 -5.61 -8.25 -20.52
C GLU A 186 -6.82 -8.96 -19.87
N SER A 187 -7.92 -8.24 -19.61
CA SER A 187 -9.15 -8.84 -19.06
C SER A 187 -9.97 -9.63 -20.08
N ALA A 188 -9.83 -9.33 -21.37
CA ALA A 188 -10.56 -10.00 -22.46
C ALA A 188 -9.92 -11.33 -22.91
N SER A 189 -8.69 -11.61 -22.48
CA SER A 189 -7.94 -12.83 -22.84
C SER A 189 -8.26 -14.05 -21.98
N GLN A 190 -9.29 -13.99 -21.10
CA GLN A 190 -9.72 -15.16 -20.35
C GLN A 190 -10.82 -15.91 -21.13
N PRO A 191 -10.65 -17.21 -21.43
CA PRO A 191 -11.71 -18.01 -22.02
C PRO A 191 -12.90 -18.06 -21.06
N HIS A 192 -14.02 -17.57 -21.53
CA HIS A 192 -15.31 -17.70 -20.86
C HIS A 192 -15.67 -19.18 -20.80
N ASP A 193 -15.69 -19.75 -19.59
CA ASP A 193 -16.19 -21.10 -19.37
C ASP A 193 -17.73 -21.07 -19.42
N PRO A 194 -18.36 -21.71 -20.44
CA PRO A 194 -19.81 -21.60 -20.62
C PRO A 194 -20.64 -22.42 -19.62
N ARG A 195 -20.05 -22.97 -18.57
CA ARG A 195 -20.72 -23.84 -17.59
C ARG A 195 -21.35 -23.15 -16.39
N GLN A 196 -21.37 -21.80 -16.33
CA GLN A 196 -21.99 -21.08 -15.20
C GLN A 196 -23.30 -20.36 -15.51
N SER A 197 -24.01 -20.74 -16.53
CA SER A 197 -25.31 -20.13 -16.89
C SER A 197 -26.43 -21.16 -16.97
N GLU A 198 -26.60 -22.00 -15.96
CA GLU A 198 -27.86 -22.74 -15.79
C GLU A 198 -28.15 -22.93 -14.31
N LEU A 199 -28.79 -21.93 -13.69
CA LEU A 199 -29.62 -22.14 -12.54
C LEU A 199 -31.08 -22.22 -13.06
N PRO A 200 -31.79 -23.35 -12.88
CA PRO A 200 -33.18 -23.44 -13.30
C PRO A 200 -34.05 -22.53 -12.43
N MET A 201 -34.73 -21.60 -13.07
CA MET A 201 -35.87 -20.90 -12.52
C MET A 201 -37.02 -21.88 -12.42
N ASP A 202 -37.33 -22.33 -11.21
CA ASP A 202 -38.51 -23.10 -10.91
C ASP A 202 -39.70 -22.11 -10.76
N THR A 203 -40.49 -22.03 -11.83
CA THR A 203 -41.79 -21.35 -11.81
C THR A 203 -42.86 -22.38 -11.47
N SER A 204 -43.28 -22.39 -10.23
CA SER A 204 -44.52 -23.07 -9.86
C SER A 204 -45.41 -22.16 -9.05
N THR A 205 -46.35 -21.60 -9.80
CA THR A 205 -47.78 -21.41 -9.50
C THR A 205 -48.25 -20.95 -8.12
N LEU A 206 -48.85 -19.80 -8.16
CA LEU A 206 -49.91 -19.23 -7.33
C LEU A 206 -50.95 -20.28 -6.90
N ASP A 207 -51.30 -20.27 -5.62
CA ASP A 207 -52.67 -20.43 -5.16
C ASP A 207 -52.84 -19.84 -3.75
N THR A 208 -53.77 -18.92 -3.61
CA THR A 208 -54.29 -18.28 -2.39
C THR A 208 -55.78 -18.56 -2.32
N PRO A 209 -56.48 -18.36 -1.18
CA PRO A 209 -56.51 -18.84 0.20
C PRO A 209 -57.83 -19.58 0.51
N PRO A 210 -58.38 -19.82 1.72
CA PRO A 210 -58.77 -18.84 2.73
C PRO A 210 -58.77 -19.26 4.24
N SER A 211 -58.69 -18.23 5.10
CA SER A 211 -59.39 -17.88 6.33
C SER A 211 -59.62 -18.84 7.50
N GLN A 212 -59.41 -18.25 8.69
CA GLN A 212 -60.08 -18.38 10.00
C GLN A 212 -59.49 -19.47 10.93
N THR A 213 -59.14 -19.16 12.13
CA THR A 213 -59.68 -18.61 13.36
C THR A 213 -58.74 -19.03 14.51
N ASP A 214 -58.38 -18.08 15.31
CA ASP A 214 -58.70 -17.91 16.72
C ASP A 214 -57.83 -18.64 17.77
N ALA A 215 -57.54 -17.86 18.81
CA ALA A 215 -57.30 -18.14 20.20
C ALA A 215 -55.90 -18.54 20.70
N GLY A 216 -55.41 -17.71 21.57
CA GLY A 216 -54.73 -18.19 22.76
C GLY A 216 -53.39 -17.58 23.14
N TYR A 217 -53.37 -16.37 23.75
CA TYR A 217 -52.32 -16.02 24.70
C TYR A 217 -52.43 -16.86 25.95
N PRO A 218 -51.33 -17.16 26.65
CA PRO A 218 -51.11 -16.40 27.87
C PRO A 218 -49.63 -15.98 28.10
N GLN A 219 -49.53 -14.83 28.74
CA GLN A 219 -48.36 -14.27 29.41
C GLN A 219 -47.87 -15.17 30.56
N LYS A 220 -46.58 -15.15 30.79
CA LYS A 220 -45.90 -15.25 32.12
C LYS A 220 -44.51 -14.68 31.99
N THR A 221 -44.34 -13.46 32.52
CA THR A 221 -43.72 -13.10 33.82
C THR A 221 -42.37 -13.73 34.10
N GLY A 222 -41.30 -12.90 34.03
CA GLY A 222 -40.50 -12.52 35.16
C GLY A 222 -39.31 -13.40 35.47
N GLN A 223 -38.15 -12.82 35.35
CA GLN A 223 -37.19 -12.69 36.46
C GLN A 223 -35.78 -12.49 35.93
N GLU A 224 -35.25 -11.29 36.19
CA GLU A 224 -33.83 -11.11 36.44
C GLU A 224 -33.42 -11.95 37.69
N PRO A 225 -32.16 -12.31 37.79
CA PRO A 225 -31.40 -11.86 38.95
C PRO A 225 -29.99 -11.40 38.58
N GLU A 226 -29.65 -10.13 38.93
CA GLU A 226 -28.75 -9.77 40.04
C GLU A 226 -27.33 -10.35 39.99
N THR A 227 -26.41 -9.37 39.92
CA THR A 227 -24.98 -9.46 40.24
C THR A 227 -24.75 -9.95 41.69
N PRO A 228 -23.56 -10.47 41.97
CA PRO A 228 -22.82 -9.89 43.08
C PRO A 228 -21.38 -9.48 42.78
N SER A 229 -21.10 -8.31 43.25
CA SER A 229 -19.79 -7.77 43.67
C SER A 229 -19.11 -8.73 44.67
N ALA A 230 -17.83 -8.91 44.52
CA ALA A 230 -16.94 -9.21 45.64
C ALA A 230 -15.52 -8.67 45.33
N MET A 231 -15.16 -7.75 46.16
CA MET A 231 -13.81 -7.22 46.42
C MET A 231 -12.83 -8.33 46.76
N HIS A 232 -11.59 -8.22 46.35
CA HIS A 232 -10.47 -8.48 47.26
C HIS A 232 -9.28 -7.60 46.92
N GLU A 233 -8.87 -6.90 47.96
CA GLU A 233 -7.69 -6.05 48.12
C GLU A 233 -6.41 -6.91 48.19
N ASP A 234 -5.31 -6.14 48.11
CA ASP A 234 -3.96 -6.35 48.65
C ASP A 234 -2.97 -7.20 47.86
N ALA A 235 -1.94 -6.51 47.39
CA ALA A 235 -0.62 -6.49 48.04
C ALA A 235 0.42 -5.69 47.26
N CYS A 236 0.86 -4.63 47.88
CA CYS A 236 2.13 -3.95 47.67
C CYS A 236 3.31 -4.90 47.66
N HIS A 237 4.20 -4.79 46.66
CA HIS A 237 5.61 -5.12 46.91
C HIS A 237 6.50 -4.06 46.30
N THR A 238 6.93 -3.20 47.20
CA THR A 238 8.13 -2.35 47.10
C THR A 238 9.38 -3.23 47.08
N ASN A 239 10.27 -3.01 46.15
CA ASN A 239 11.68 -3.35 46.30
C ASN A 239 12.49 -2.31 45.47
N ASN A 240 12.95 -1.25 46.14
CA ASN A 240 14.21 -1.06 46.88
C ASN A 240 15.45 -1.14 45.95
N LEU A 241 15.89 0.07 45.56
CA LEU A 241 17.25 0.35 45.07
C LEU A 241 18.27 0.19 46.18
N PRO A 242 19.49 -0.13 45.87
CA PRO A 242 20.60 0.46 46.61
C PRO A 242 21.44 1.40 45.74
N SER A 243 21.55 2.60 46.23
CA SER A 243 22.55 3.60 45.96
C SER A 243 23.89 3.15 46.59
N ILE A 244 24.95 3.14 45.82
CA ILE A 244 26.36 3.12 46.27
C ILE A 244 27.04 4.11 45.35
N GLY A 245 27.48 5.26 45.75
CA GLY A 245 28.48 5.51 46.74
C GLY A 245 29.73 5.99 46.03
N ASP A 246 29.85 7.28 45.94
CA ASP A 246 30.97 8.13 45.62
C ASP A 246 32.19 7.80 46.50
N GLN A 247 33.38 7.75 45.94
CA GLN A 247 34.72 8.13 46.48
C GLN A 247 35.75 7.73 45.41
N GLY A 248 36.51 8.63 44.74
CA GLY A 248 37.47 9.53 45.32
C GLY A 248 38.88 8.93 45.34
N THR A 249 39.68 9.23 44.33
CA THR A 249 41.04 9.74 44.30
C THR A 249 41.54 9.81 42.84
#